data_e87da8f2c11f6e9e036a4d918424eac5
#
_entry.id   e87da8f2c11f6e9e036a4d918424eac5
#
_cell.length_a   1.000
_cell.length_b   1.000
_cell.length_c   1.000
_cell.angle_alpha   90.00
_cell.angle_beta   90.00
_cell.angle_gamma   90.00
#
_symmetry.space_group_name_H-M   'P 1'
#
loop_
_entity.id
_entity.type
_entity.pdbx_description
1 polymer ?
#
loop_
_entity_poly.entity_id
_entity_poly.type
_entity_poly.pdbx_seq_one_letter_code
_entity_poly.pdbx_strand_id
1 'polypeptide(L)'
;MAQNILTLSDATFDESVSGSETPIVVDFWAEWCGPCKMIAPILDEVAKDYSGRLRVAKLNIDDNPKVPAKFGIRGIPTLMIFKNGNV
;
A
#
# COMPACT_ATOMS: atom_id res chain seq x y z
N MET A 1 3.05 -9.83 -11.32
CA MET A 1 2.95 -9.19 -10.01
C MET A 1 4.21 -9.45 -9.21
N ALA A 2 4.73 -8.44 -8.55
CA ALA A 2 5.94 -8.59 -7.76
C ALA A 2 5.69 -9.48 -6.55
N GLN A 3 6.64 -10.37 -6.26
CA GLN A 3 6.50 -11.32 -5.16
C GLN A 3 6.57 -10.67 -3.78
N ASN A 4 7.18 -9.48 -3.69
CA ASN A 4 7.43 -8.81 -2.42
C ASN A 4 6.40 -7.73 -2.11
N ILE A 5 5.30 -7.70 -2.85
CA ILE A 5 4.24 -6.71 -2.64
C ILE A 5 3.01 -7.39 -2.08
N LEU A 6 2.54 -6.90 -0.93
CA LEU A 6 1.34 -7.41 -0.30
C LEU A 6 0.11 -6.79 -0.93
N THR A 7 -0.95 -7.58 -1.04
CA THR A 7 -2.26 -7.07 -1.42
C THR A 7 -3.11 -6.96 -0.16
N LEU A 8 -3.51 -5.74 0.18
CA LEU A 8 -4.32 -5.48 1.35
C LEU A 8 -5.78 -5.27 0.98
N SER A 9 -6.65 -5.53 1.93
CA SER A 9 -8.09 -5.29 1.79
C SER A 9 -8.60 -4.56 3.03
N ASP A 10 -9.84 -4.08 2.96
CA ASP A 10 -10.50 -3.50 4.13
C ASP A 10 -10.47 -4.46 5.32
N ALA A 11 -10.64 -5.76 5.04
CA ALA A 11 -10.68 -6.77 6.09
C ALA A 11 -9.33 -7.06 6.72
N THR A 12 -8.24 -6.94 5.97
CA THR A 12 -6.90 -7.33 6.44
C THR A 12 -5.99 -6.17 6.80
N PHE A 13 -6.40 -4.95 6.51
CA PHE A 13 -5.53 -3.77 6.64
C PHE A 13 -4.99 -3.59 8.04
N ASP A 14 -5.87 -3.52 9.03
CA ASP A 14 -5.44 -3.23 10.42
C ASP A 14 -4.48 -4.27 10.93
N GLU A 15 -4.77 -5.54 10.70
CA GLU A 15 -3.92 -6.64 11.14
C GLU A 15 -2.55 -6.59 10.47
N SER A 16 -2.52 -6.35 9.17
CA SER A 16 -1.27 -6.34 8.42
C SER A 16 -0.38 -5.17 8.80
N VAL A 17 -0.97 -4.00 8.99
CA VAL A 17 -0.22 -2.77 9.30
C VAL A 17 0.22 -2.76 10.76
N SER A 18 -0.65 -3.13 11.68
CA SER A 18 -0.33 -3.15 13.12
C SER A 18 0.70 -4.20 13.45
N GLY A 19 0.65 -5.34 12.78
CA GLY A 19 1.55 -6.45 13.05
C GLY A 19 2.93 -6.32 12.43
N SER A 20 3.16 -5.27 11.65
CA SER A 20 4.43 -5.12 10.94
C SER A 20 5.46 -4.40 11.79
N GLU A 21 6.56 -5.08 12.11
CA GLU A 21 7.67 -4.49 12.85
C GLU A 21 8.51 -3.59 11.96
N THR A 22 8.59 -3.90 10.67
CA THR A 22 9.27 -3.04 9.70
C THR A 22 8.27 -2.02 9.18
N PRO A 23 8.74 -0.83 8.74
CA PRO A 23 7.85 0.13 8.09
C PRO A 23 7.17 -0.50 6.88
N ILE A 24 5.93 -0.10 6.63
CA ILE A 24 5.18 -0.58 5.47
C ILE A 24 4.64 0.62 4.70
N VAL A 25 4.96 0.66 3.41
CA VAL A 25 4.40 1.64 2.47
C VAL A 25 3.13 1.06 1.89
N VAL A 26 2.02 1.79 2.00
CA VAL A 26 0.75 1.38 1.40
C VAL A 26 0.46 2.30 0.22
N ASP A 27 0.27 1.71 -0.95
CA ASP A 27 -0.08 2.39 -2.19
C ASP A 27 -1.58 2.25 -2.42
N PHE A 28 -2.31 3.36 -2.33
CA PHE A 28 -3.74 3.39 -2.64
C PHE A 28 -3.88 3.67 -4.13
N TRP A 29 -4.50 2.75 -4.84
CA TRP A 29 -4.55 2.77 -6.31
C TRP A 29 -5.87 2.28 -6.85
N ALA A 30 -6.07 2.43 -8.17
CA ALA A 30 -7.21 1.87 -8.89
C ALA A 30 -6.79 1.54 -10.33
N GLU A 31 -7.53 0.63 -10.93
CA GLU A 31 -7.24 0.19 -12.31
C GLU A 31 -7.34 1.32 -13.33
N TRP A 32 -8.25 2.26 -13.12
CA TRP A 32 -8.46 3.37 -14.04
C TRP A 32 -7.43 4.49 -13.88
N CYS A 33 -6.56 4.38 -12.92
CA CYS A 33 -5.62 5.44 -12.58
C CYS A 33 -4.32 5.29 -13.37
N GLY A 34 -4.12 6.13 -14.38
CA GLY A 34 -2.90 6.11 -15.19
C GLY A 34 -1.64 6.33 -14.37
N PRO A 35 -1.56 7.40 -13.55
CA PRO A 35 -0.37 7.63 -12.72
C PRO A 35 -0.07 6.49 -11.76
N CYS A 36 -1.09 5.79 -11.25
CA CYS A 36 -0.87 4.62 -10.40
C CYS A 36 -0.08 3.54 -11.13
N LYS A 37 -0.39 3.35 -12.42
CA LYS A 37 0.30 2.35 -13.23
C LYS A 37 1.73 2.76 -13.53
N MET A 38 2.00 4.05 -13.61
CA MET A 38 3.35 4.54 -13.86
C MET A 38 4.29 4.32 -12.68
N ILE A 39 3.78 4.36 -11.45
CA ILE A 39 4.62 4.14 -10.27
C ILE A 39 4.75 2.67 -9.90
N ALA A 40 3.92 1.79 -10.45
CA ALA A 40 3.95 0.37 -10.10
C ALA A 40 5.34 -0.26 -10.30
N PRO A 41 6.04 -0.06 -11.44
CA PRO A 41 7.39 -0.61 -11.59
C PRO A 41 8.38 -0.08 -10.56
N ILE A 42 8.22 1.19 -10.17
CA ILE A 42 9.09 1.81 -9.16
C ILE A 42 8.88 1.14 -7.81
N LEU A 43 7.62 0.88 -7.45
CA LEU A 43 7.32 0.19 -6.20
C LEU A 43 7.82 -1.24 -6.20
N ASP A 44 7.78 -1.91 -7.35
CA ASP A 44 8.35 -3.25 -7.48
C ASP A 44 9.84 -3.24 -7.18
N GLU A 45 10.58 -2.26 -7.66
CA GLU A 45 11.99 -2.12 -7.38
C GLU A 45 12.26 -1.79 -5.92
N VAL A 46 11.47 -0.89 -5.34
CA VAL A 46 11.60 -0.55 -3.93
C VAL A 46 11.37 -1.79 -3.05
N ALA A 47 10.35 -2.57 -3.34
CA ALA A 47 10.04 -3.78 -2.59
C ALA A 47 11.21 -4.77 -2.66
N LYS A 48 11.85 -4.85 -3.81
CA LYS A 48 12.99 -5.75 -4.01
C LYS A 48 14.25 -5.25 -3.31
N ASP A 49 14.57 -3.97 -3.52
CA ASP A 49 15.82 -3.38 -3.02
C ASP A 49 15.83 -3.24 -1.50
N TYR A 50 14.67 -3.04 -0.90
CA TYR A 50 14.53 -2.82 0.54
C TYR A 50 13.95 -4.03 1.27
N SER A 51 13.97 -5.19 0.64
CA SER A 51 13.48 -6.42 1.25
C SER A 51 14.11 -6.64 2.62
N GLY A 52 13.28 -6.89 3.63
CA GLY A 52 13.72 -7.05 5.01
C GLY A 52 13.83 -5.76 5.81
N ARG A 53 13.80 -4.59 5.14
CA ARG A 53 13.89 -3.29 5.80
C ARG A 53 12.65 -2.44 5.59
N LEU A 54 11.91 -2.69 4.53
CA LEU A 54 10.69 -1.97 4.19
C LEU A 54 9.76 -2.94 3.48
N ARG A 55 8.50 -2.93 3.88
CA ARG A 55 7.48 -3.70 3.19
C ARG A 55 6.68 -2.79 2.28
N VAL A 56 6.24 -3.30 1.16
CA VAL A 56 5.38 -2.56 0.22
C VAL A 56 4.08 -3.30 0.09
N ALA A 57 2.98 -2.55 0.14
CA ALA A 57 1.64 -3.11 0.03
C ALA A 57 0.81 -2.24 -0.90
N LYS A 58 -0.22 -2.83 -1.49
CA LYS A 58 -1.16 -2.13 -2.35
C LYS A 58 -2.59 -2.38 -1.87
N LEU A 59 -3.41 -1.34 -1.96
CA LEU A 59 -4.83 -1.44 -1.65
C LEU A 59 -5.63 -0.79 -2.76
N ASN A 60 -6.47 -1.58 -3.42
CA ASN A 60 -7.35 -1.08 -4.48
C ASN A 60 -8.55 -0.38 -3.86
N ILE A 61 -8.71 0.93 -4.11
CA ILE A 61 -9.73 1.72 -3.46
C ILE A 61 -11.15 1.42 -3.95
N ASP A 62 -11.29 0.88 -5.15
CA ASP A 62 -12.62 0.54 -5.67
C ASP A 62 -13.18 -0.70 -4.99
N ASP A 63 -12.32 -1.67 -4.73
CA ASP A 63 -12.71 -2.91 -4.04
C ASP A 63 -12.74 -2.75 -2.53
N ASN A 64 -12.04 -1.73 -2.00
CA ASN A 64 -11.85 -1.56 -0.57
C ASN A 64 -12.02 -0.09 -0.19
N PRO A 65 -13.27 0.39 -0.12
CA PRO A 65 -13.53 1.81 0.11
C PRO A 65 -13.42 2.25 1.56
N LYS A 66 -13.43 1.35 2.52
CA LYS A 66 -13.48 1.73 3.94
C LYS A 66 -12.16 2.33 4.43
N VAL A 67 -11.05 1.71 4.08
CA VAL A 67 -9.73 2.20 4.51
C VAL A 67 -9.42 3.57 3.90
N PRO A 68 -9.60 3.80 2.59
CA PRO A 68 -9.39 5.14 2.05
C PRO A 68 -10.24 6.21 2.72
N ALA A 69 -11.50 5.90 3.01
CA ALA A 69 -12.39 6.83 3.70
C ALA A 69 -11.87 7.17 5.08
N LYS A 70 -11.37 6.18 5.81
CA LYS A 70 -10.82 6.36 7.15
C LYS A 70 -9.65 7.35 7.17
N PHE A 71 -8.81 7.32 6.16
CA PHE A 71 -7.64 8.18 6.08
C PHE A 71 -7.88 9.45 5.25
N GLY A 72 -9.08 9.66 4.79
CA GLY A 72 -9.41 10.86 4.02
C GLY A 72 -8.72 10.93 2.67
N ILE A 73 -8.48 9.80 2.04
CA ILE A 73 -7.83 9.74 0.74
C ILE A 73 -8.76 10.34 -0.31
N ARG A 74 -8.33 11.39 -0.99
CA ARG A 74 -9.13 12.09 -2.00
C ARG A 74 -8.62 11.92 -3.42
N GLY A 75 -7.36 11.60 -3.55
CA GLY A 75 -6.73 11.44 -4.86
C GLY A 75 -5.79 10.26 -4.85
N ILE A 76 -5.55 9.68 -6.01
CA ILE A 76 -4.63 8.57 -6.16
C ILE A 76 -3.68 8.84 -7.33
N PRO A 77 -2.45 8.30 -7.29
CA PRO A 77 -1.96 7.45 -6.21
C PRO A 77 -1.71 8.23 -4.93
N THR A 78 -1.91 7.59 -3.79
CA THR A 78 -1.50 8.13 -2.49
C THR A 78 -0.66 7.05 -1.82
N LEU A 79 0.50 7.45 -1.32
CA LEU A 79 1.39 6.55 -0.59
C LEU A 79 1.44 6.99 0.87
N MET A 80 1.25 6.06 1.78
CA MET A 80 1.37 6.31 3.21
C MET A 80 2.32 5.31 3.81
N ILE A 81 3.18 5.78 4.71
CA ILE A 81 4.13 4.91 5.41
C ILE A 81 3.64 4.72 6.83
N PHE A 82 3.54 3.47 7.25
CA PHE A 82 3.13 3.13 8.60
C PHE A 82 4.27 2.43 9.33
N LYS A 83 4.39 2.71 10.61
CA LYS A 83 5.29 1.98 11.48
C LYS A 83 4.57 1.73 12.80
N ASN A 84 4.50 0.47 13.21
CA ASN A 84 3.78 0.05 14.43
C ASN A 84 2.33 0.51 14.43
N GLY A 85 1.70 0.51 13.24
CA GLY A 85 0.31 0.91 13.09
C GLY A 85 0.07 2.41 12.97
N ASN A 86 1.11 3.24 13.01
CA ASN A 86 1.00 4.70 12.93
C ASN A 86 1.60 5.23 11.63
N VAL A 87 0.93 6.22 11.07
CA VAL A 87 1.40 6.89 9.86
C VAL A 87 2.73 7.57 10.11
#